data_bbee7759161a90a3216c850ab9d46f8c
#
_entry.id   bbee7759161a90a3216c850ab9d46f8c
#
_cell.length_a   1.000
_cell.length_b   1.000
_cell.length_c   1.000
_cell.angle_alpha   90.00
_cell.angle_beta   90.00
_cell.angle_gamma   90.00
#
_symmetry.space_group_name_H-M   'P 1'
#
loop_
_entity.id
_entity.type
_entity.pdbx_description
1 polymer ?
#
loop_
_entity_poly.entity_id
_entity_poly.type
_entity_poly.pdbx_seq_one_letter_code
_entity_poly.pdbx_strand_id
1 'polypeptide(L)'
;MRLFAIGDLHLSGNPPKKPMDVFGARWKNHWQRIREDWIARVTAADTVLIAGDTSWAMHLQDAQEDLDEIRALPGKKIIIRGNHDYWWESAGKLNRMDNKNNMYYLYGTVMTTDDKKFAV
;
A
#
# COMPACT_ATOMS: atom_id res chain seq x y z
N MET A 1 -0.07 13.17 -14.93
CA MET A 1 -0.22 12.07 -13.94
C MET A 1 0.53 10.84 -14.46
N ARG A 2 1.30 10.21 -13.60
CA ARG A 2 1.95 8.92 -13.89
C ARG A 2 1.33 7.86 -13.00
N LEU A 3 1.24 6.63 -13.49
CA LEU A 3 0.78 5.48 -12.72
C LEU A 3 1.97 4.58 -12.40
N PHE A 4 2.20 4.36 -11.12
CA PHE A 4 3.19 3.42 -10.61
C PHE A 4 2.49 2.19 -10.05
N ALA A 5 3.15 1.06 -10.04
CA ALA A 5 2.63 -0.15 -9.42
C ALA A 5 3.72 -0.85 -8.61
N ILE A 6 3.33 -1.37 -7.45
CA ILE A 6 4.21 -2.17 -6.61
C ILE A 6 3.35 -3.20 -5.88
N GLY A 7 3.92 -4.36 -5.57
CA GLY A 7 3.24 -5.39 -4.79
C GLY A 7 4.14 -5.96 -3.72
N ASP A 8 3.55 -6.77 -2.84
CA ASP A 8 4.29 -7.56 -1.85
C ASP A 8 5.15 -6.71 -0.92
N LEU A 9 4.60 -5.64 -0.37
CA LEU A 9 5.32 -4.79 0.58
C LEU A 9 5.66 -5.53 1.88
N HIS A 10 4.76 -6.42 2.31
CA HIS A 10 4.94 -7.26 3.50
C HIS A 10 5.41 -6.47 4.72
N LEU A 11 4.73 -5.38 5.02
CA LEU A 11 5.03 -4.54 6.18
C LEU A 11 4.68 -5.26 7.48
N SER A 12 5.41 -4.99 8.54
CA SER A 12 5.20 -5.63 9.84
C SER A 12 5.57 -4.73 11.01
N GLY A 13 5.33 -3.43 10.85
CA GLY A 13 5.70 -2.41 11.84
C GLY A 13 7.04 -1.78 11.54
N ASN A 14 7.40 -0.76 12.32
CA ASN A 14 8.68 -0.06 12.19
C ASN A 14 9.28 0.14 13.60
N PRO A 15 10.34 -0.63 13.99
CA PRO A 15 11.07 -1.60 13.16
C PRO A 15 10.23 -2.86 12.85
N PRO A 16 10.56 -3.58 11.75
CA PRO A 16 9.76 -4.73 11.34
C PRO A 16 9.75 -5.86 12.38
N LYS A 17 8.55 -6.34 12.70
CA LYS A 17 8.36 -7.50 13.58
C LYS A 17 8.59 -8.84 12.85
N LYS A 18 8.37 -8.82 11.53
CA LYS A 18 8.62 -9.96 10.64
C LYS A 18 9.51 -9.51 9.49
N PRO A 19 10.82 -9.30 9.73
CA PRO A 19 11.69 -8.78 8.69
C PRO A 19 11.82 -9.78 7.54
N MET A 20 11.78 -9.25 6.32
CA MET A 20 11.81 -10.06 5.09
C MET A 20 13.22 -10.51 4.70
N ASP A 21 14.27 -10.06 5.39
CA ASP A 21 15.64 -10.42 5.10
C ASP A 21 15.94 -11.90 5.31
N VAL A 22 15.06 -12.63 6.02
CA VAL A 22 15.12 -14.09 6.12
C VAL A 22 15.00 -14.79 4.75
N PHE A 23 14.44 -14.10 3.75
CA PHE A 23 14.29 -14.61 2.39
C PHE A 23 15.45 -14.21 1.47
N GLY A 24 16.48 -13.56 1.99
CA GLY A 24 17.68 -13.18 1.27
C GLY A 24 18.13 -11.77 1.56
N ALA A 25 19.42 -11.49 1.29
CA ALA A 25 20.03 -10.19 1.59
C ALA A 25 19.37 -9.02 0.85
N ARG A 26 18.77 -9.28 -0.33
CA ARG A 26 18.06 -8.25 -1.10
C ARG A 26 16.86 -7.65 -0.36
N TRP A 27 16.31 -8.36 0.63
CA TRP A 27 15.16 -7.93 1.42
C TRP A 27 15.54 -7.09 2.63
N LYS A 28 16.84 -6.98 2.94
CA LYS A 28 17.31 -6.20 4.08
C LYS A 28 16.92 -4.73 3.90
N ASN A 29 16.26 -4.16 4.91
CA ASN A 29 15.75 -2.79 4.89
C ASN A 29 14.88 -2.49 3.66
N HIS A 30 14.11 -3.50 3.18
CA HIS A 30 13.35 -3.36 1.94
C HIS A 30 12.35 -2.19 1.98
N TRP A 31 11.65 -2.00 3.11
CA TRP A 31 10.68 -0.91 3.22
C TRP A 31 11.36 0.45 3.19
N GLN A 32 12.46 0.62 3.90
CA GLN A 32 13.21 1.89 3.88
C GLN A 32 13.65 2.24 2.47
N ARG A 33 14.17 1.27 1.72
CA ARG A 33 14.60 1.49 0.34
C ARG A 33 13.42 1.83 -0.58
N ILE A 34 12.28 1.17 -0.40
CA ILE A 34 11.06 1.46 -1.15
C ILE A 34 10.56 2.87 -0.85
N ARG A 35 10.53 3.28 0.43
CA ARG A 35 10.11 4.61 0.83
C ARG A 35 10.99 5.70 0.20
N GLU A 36 12.28 5.53 0.26
CA GLU A 36 13.22 6.49 -0.31
C GLU A 36 13.02 6.66 -1.82
N ASP A 37 12.87 5.55 -2.54
CA ASP A 37 12.61 5.58 -3.97
C ASP A 37 11.25 6.19 -4.29
N TRP A 38 10.23 5.86 -3.50
CA TRP A 38 8.88 6.42 -3.64
C TRP A 38 8.90 7.94 -3.52
N ILE A 39 9.53 8.45 -2.45
CA ILE A 39 9.62 9.89 -2.22
C ILE A 39 10.38 10.58 -3.35
N ALA A 40 11.40 9.92 -3.91
CA ALA A 40 12.20 10.48 -5.00
C ALA A 40 11.45 10.54 -6.34
N ARG A 41 10.52 9.62 -6.60
CA ARG A 41 9.89 9.46 -7.92
C ARG A 41 8.43 9.91 -8.00
N VAL A 42 7.66 9.71 -6.93
CA VAL A 42 6.20 9.94 -6.93
C VAL A 42 5.89 11.35 -6.47
N THR A 43 5.05 12.04 -7.23
CA THR A 43 4.55 13.37 -6.86
C THR A 43 3.11 13.28 -6.37
N ALA A 44 2.61 14.37 -5.80
CA ALA A 44 1.21 14.47 -5.35
C ALA A 44 0.19 14.26 -6.49
N ALA A 45 0.60 14.51 -7.74
CA ALA A 45 -0.25 14.34 -8.92
C ALA A 45 -0.28 12.89 -9.45
N ASP A 46 0.59 12.02 -8.94
CA ASP A 46 0.72 10.65 -9.41
C ASP A 46 -0.19 9.69 -8.64
N THR A 47 -0.38 8.50 -9.20
CA THR A 47 -1.14 7.40 -8.57
C THR A 47 -0.23 6.19 -8.43
N VAL A 48 -0.29 5.52 -7.26
CA VAL A 48 0.44 4.28 -7.00
C VAL A 48 -0.56 3.16 -6.74
N LEU A 49 -0.48 2.10 -7.54
CA LEU A 49 -1.24 0.88 -7.34
C LEU A 49 -0.43 -0.05 -6.44
N ILE A 50 -1.01 -0.46 -5.32
CA ILE A 50 -0.41 -1.45 -4.41
C ILE A 50 -1.16 -2.77 -4.62
N ALA A 51 -0.47 -3.73 -5.26
CA ALA A 51 -1.09 -4.92 -5.83
C ALA A 51 -1.27 -6.09 -4.84
N GLY A 52 -1.34 -5.80 -3.55
CA GLY A 52 -1.64 -6.81 -2.53
C GLY A 52 -0.44 -7.19 -1.67
N ASP A 53 -0.72 -8.01 -0.66
CA ASP A 53 0.24 -8.44 0.37
C ASP A 53 0.95 -7.25 1.01
N THR A 54 0.15 -6.29 1.45
CA THR A 54 0.62 -5.01 1.96
C THR A 54 1.19 -5.14 3.38
N SER A 55 0.53 -5.89 4.25
CA SER A 55 0.90 -6.01 5.66
C SER A 55 0.70 -7.44 6.16
N TRP A 56 1.59 -7.88 7.05
CA TRP A 56 1.48 -9.17 7.76
C TRP A 56 0.49 -9.13 8.92
N ALA A 57 -0.10 -7.98 9.25
CA ALA A 57 -1.03 -7.87 10.37
C ALA A 57 -2.22 -8.82 10.19
N MET A 58 -2.69 -9.38 11.30
CA MET A 58 -3.84 -10.29 11.32
C MET A 58 -5.16 -9.55 11.49
N HIS A 59 -5.12 -8.34 12.05
CA HIS A 59 -6.30 -7.52 12.34
C HIS A 59 -6.11 -6.11 11.85
N LEU A 60 -7.20 -5.45 11.47
CA LEU A 60 -7.15 -4.08 10.94
C LEU A 60 -6.51 -3.10 11.93
N GLN A 61 -6.78 -3.26 13.22
CA GLN A 61 -6.19 -2.42 14.25
C GLN A 61 -4.65 -2.49 14.21
N ASP A 62 -4.12 -3.69 14.04
CA ASP A 62 -2.67 -3.91 14.01
C ASP A 62 -2.03 -3.45 12.69
N ALA A 63 -2.83 -3.39 11.63
CA ALA A 63 -2.36 -2.91 10.33
C ALA A 63 -2.23 -1.38 10.27
N GLN A 64 -2.81 -0.63 11.22
CA GLN A 64 -2.83 0.83 11.16
C GLN A 64 -1.43 1.44 11.12
N GLU A 65 -0.48 0.88 11.85
CA GLU A 65 0.91 1.35 11.84
C GLU A 65 1.50 1.29 10.43
N ASP A 66 1.28 0.18 9.73
CA ASP A 66 1.76 -0.01 8.36
C ASP A 66 1.03 0.89 7.38
N LEU A 67 -0.29 1.03 7.54
CA LEU A 67 -1.09 1.91 6.70
C LEU A 67 -0.71 3.38 6.91
N ASP A 68 -0.36 3.78 8.12
CA ASP A 68 0.10 5.15 8.42
C ASP A 68 1.40 5.46 7.67
N GLU A 69 2.32 4.49 7.55
CA GLU A 69 3.53 4.65 6.75
C GLU A 69 3.20 4.95 5.29
N ILE A 70 2.20 4.27 4.74
CA ILE A 70 1.75 4.47 3.36
C ILE A 70 1.00 5.81 3.21
N ARG A 71 0.14 6.15 4.18
CA ARG A 71 -0.61 7.42 4.16
C ARG A 71 0.31 8.63 4.10
N ALA A 72 1.47 8.54 4.73
CA ALA A 72 2.45 9.62 4.77
C ALA A 72 3.18 9.83 3.43
N LEU A 73 3.10 8.89 2.50
CA LEU A 73 3.81 8.99 1.23
C LEU A 73 3.02 9.79 0.18
N PRO A 74 3.73 10.45 -0.77
CA PRO A 74 3.05 11.25 -1.79
C PRO A 74 2.26 10.40 -2.78
N GLY A 75 1.26 11.04 -3.40
CA GLY A 75 0.44 10.46 -4.45
C GLY A 75 -0.84 9.81 -3.93
N LYS A 76 -1.74 9.52 -4.86
CA LYS A 76 -2.96 8.76 -4.60
C LYS A 76 -2.61 7.28 -4.56
N LYS A 77 -3.10 6.55 -3.57
CA LYS A 77 -2.83 5.11 -3.44
C LYS A 77 -4.11 4.32 -3.67
N ILE A 78 -4.00 3.28 -4.49
CA ILE A 78 -5.07 2.32 -4.72
C ILE A 78 -4.55 0.96 -4.26
N ILE A 79 -5.18 0.39 -3.23
CA ILE A 79 -4.73 -0.85 -2.59
C ILE A 79 -5.68 -1.98 -2.95
N ILE A 80 -5.13 -3.06 -3.50
CA ILE A 80 -5.85 -4.28 -3.82
C ILE A 80 -5.53 -5.34 -2.76
N ARG A 81 -6.52 -6.12 -2.37
CA ARG A 81 -6.34 -7.20 -1.40
C ARG A 81 -5.49 -8.32 -1.99
N GLY A 82 -4.42 -8.70 -1.28
CA GLY A 82 -3.61 -9.87 -1.58
C GLY A 82 -3.97 -11.08 -0.71
N ASN A 83 -3.31 -12.22 -1.00
CA ASN A 83 -3.59 -13.48 -0.30
C ASN A 83 -3.25 -13.42 1.20
N HIS A 84 -2.30 -12.60 1.59
CA HIS A 84 -1.81 -12.50 2.97
C HIS A 84 -2.33 -11.26 3.70
N ASP A 85 -3.27 -10.51 3.10
CA ASP A 85 -3.87 -9.34 3.75
C ASP A 85 -5.02 -9.75 4.68
N TYR A 86 -4.71 -10.49 5.72
CA TYR A 86 -5.69 -11.00 6.69
C TYR A 86 -6.38 -9.89 7.48
N TRP A 87 -5.76 -8.71 7.58
CA TRP A 87 -6.31 -7.51 8.22
C TRP A 87 -7.47 -6.88 7.44
N TRP A 88 -7.62 -7.23 6.18
CA TRP A 88 -8.65 -6.68 5.31
C TRP A 88 -10.03 -7.15 5.78
N GLU A 89 -10.95 -6.22 6.02
CA GLU A 89 -12.33 -6.55 6.43
C GLU A 89 -13.28 -6.44 5.24
N SER A 90 -13.52 -5.22 4.75
CA SER A 90 -14.28 -4.99 3.52
C SER A 90 -13.79 -3.72 2.85
N ALA A 91 -13.89 -3.68 1.51
CA ALA A 91 -13.50 -2.49 0.77
C ALA A 91 -14.34 -1.27 1.20
N GLY A 92 -15.62 -1.47 1.45
CA GLY A 92 -16.50 -0.38 1.91
C GLY A 92 -16.06 0.22 3.24
N LYS A 93 -15.75 -0.62 4.22
CA LYS A 93 -15.28 -0.16 5.54
C LYS A 93 -13.93 0.57 5.42
N LEU A 94 -13.00 -0.01 4.67
CA LEU A 94 -11.66 0.57 4.47
C LEU A 94 -11.73 1.90 3.75
N ASN A 95 -12.57 2.03 2.73
CA ASN A 95 -12.76 3.28 2.00
C ASN A 95 -13.38 4.37 2.88
N ARG A 96 -14.31 4.01 3.76
CA ARG A 96 -14.86 4.97 4.73
C ARG A 96 -13.80 5.45 5.73
N MET A 97 -12.93 4.54 6.16
CA MET A 97 -11.82 4.86 7.07
C MET A 97 -10.86 5.87 6.45
N ASP A 98 -10.54 5.71 5.17
CA ASP A 98 -9.48 6.47 4.50
C ASP A 98 -9.99 7.43 3.42
N ASN A 99 -11.29 7.77 3.39
CA ASN A 99 -11.87 8.60 2.34
C ASN A 99 -11.26 10.01 2.23
N LYS A 100 -10.59 10.50 3.27
CA LYS A 100 -9.94 11.80 3.30
C LYS A 100 -8.42 11.72 3.20
N ASN A 101 -7.86 10.52 3.10
CA ASN A 101 -6.42 10.29 3.16
C ASN A 101 -5.79 9.99 1.81
N ASN A 102 -6.53 10.17 0.72
CA ASN A 102 -6.07 9.89 -0.64
C ASN A 102 -5.67 8.41 -0.83
N MET A 103 -6.34 7.51 -0.10
CA MET A 103 -6.19 6.07 -0.17
C MET A 103 -7.52 5.40 -0.50
N TYR A 104 -7.48 4.45 -1.43
CA TYR A 104 -8.65 3.77 -1.95
C TYR A 104 -8.39 2.26 -1.94
N TYR A 105 -9.42 1.48 -1.64
CA TYR A 105 -9.34 0.03 -1.48
C TYR A 105 -10.27 -0.63 -2.49
N LEU A 106 -9.73 -1.54 -3.31
CA LEU A 106 -10.50 -2.25 -4.33
C LEU A 106 -10.50 -3.76 -4.08
N TYR A 107 -11.66 -4.36 -4.20
CA TYR A 107 -11.83 -5.80 -4.20
C TYR A 107 -13.07 -6.14 -5.01
N GLY A 108 -12.87 -6.74 -6.20
CA GLY A 108 -13.98 -7.12 -7.09
C GLY A 108 -14.64 -5.95 -7.82
N THR A 109 -14.03 -4.77 -7.83
CA THR A 109 -14.55 -3.58 -8.51
C THR A 109 -13.46 -2.94 -9.36
N VAL A 110 -13.84 -1.93 -10.13
CA VAL A 110 -12.92 -1.20 -11.01
C VAL A 110 -12.93 0.28 -10.64
N MET A 111 -11.76 0.90 -10.70
CA MET A 111 -11.58 2.33 -10.49
C MET A 111 -10.84 2.92 -11.67
N THR A 112 -11.26 4.09 -12.15
CA THR A 112 -10.59 4.80 -13.23
C THR A 112 -9.67 5.87 -12.65
N THR A 113 -8.48 6.04 -13.23
CA THR A 113 -7.56 7.09 -12.81
C THR A 113 -8.11 8.48 -13.12
N ASP A 114 -7.59 9.51 -12.42
CA ASP A 114 -8.10 10.88 -12.51
C ASP A 114 -8.03 11.45 -13.94
N ASP A 115 -7.00 11.07 -14.71
CA ASP A 115 -6.87 11.47 -16.11
C ASP A 115 -7.68 10.59 -17.08
N LYS A 116 -8.40 9.60 -16.57
CA LYS A 116 -9.25 8.64 -17.29
C LYS A 116 -8.50 7.78 -18.32
N LYS A 117 -7.18 7.70 -18.22
CA LYS A 117 -6.36 6.90 -19.16
C LYS A 117 -6.25 5.43 -18.75
N PHE A 118 -6.44 5.12 -17.45
CA PHE A 118 -6.26 3.77 -16.93
C PHE A 118 -7.47 3.35 -16.10
N ALA A 119 -7.85 2.07 -16.21
CA ALA A 119 -8.82 1.41 -15.33
C ALA A 119 -8.06 0.36 -14.51
N VAL A 120 -8.33 0.34 -13.20
CA VAL A 120 -7.65 -0.53 -12.24
C VAL A 120 -8.65 -1.51 -11.60
#